data_fd329448e44105813affff89bff039d5
#
_entry.id   fd329448e44105813affff89bff039d5
#
_cell.length_a   1.000
_cell.length_b   1.000
_cell.length_c   1.000
_cell.angle_alpha   90.00
_cell.angle_beta   90.00
_cell.angle_gamma   90.00
#
_symmetry.space_group_name_H-M   'P 1'
#
loop_
_entity.id
_entity.type
_entity.pdbx_description
1 polymer ?
#
loop_
_entity_poly.entity_id
_entity_poly.type
_entity_poly.pdbx_seq_one_letter_code
_entity_poly.pdbx_strand_id
1 'polypeptide(L)'
;LKRKYLKGAFFNCLNNIVLSRNKMTSLIDPRKYTDALDLLRSFFLSKNFLEVHTQNRLSILAACEDPETVATYNYGGNIWPLPQTGQMWLEHELLSNPSEEGFFCVSTSYRAEPNPVPGRHETIFPMFEFEMKGGVKELQDMEWELCEWLGVPLDKSNIKTYGEWGDKFNTKELDHDHEKSIRRGMITDFPEWTSPFWNMARNDDGTSKKIDVILGGMETIGSAERSIDKEQMRDTFYTISDGQYAQLIIDLFGRSRVEKELEDFLSFDFFPRSGGGIGVTRLISALQ
;
A
#
# COMPACT_ATOMS: atom_id res chain seq x y z
N LEU A 1 -23.38 -40.06 30.52
CA LEU A 1 -22.33 -40.53 29.57
C LEU A 1 -21.99 -39.54 28.44
N LYS A 2 -22.64 -38.35 28.31
CA LYS A 2 -22.38 -37.39 27.19
C LYS A 2 -21.45 -36.22 27.52
N ARG A 3 -20.90 -36.10 28.75
CA ARG A 3 -20.03 -34.96 29.14
C ARG A 3 -18.52 -35.22 29.07
N LYS A 4 -18.07 -36.42 28.74
CA LYS A 4 -16.63 -36.75 28.73
C LYS A 4 -15.96 -36.58 27.37
N TYR A 5 -16.73 -36.53 26.27
CA TYR A 5 -16.15 -36.41 24.92
C TYR A 5 -15.88 -34.98 24.44
N LEU A 6 -16.50 -33.98 25.07
CA LEU A 6 -16.28 -32.58 24.69
C LEU A 6 -15.01 -31.95 25.27
N LYS A 7 -14.45 -32.49 26.35
CA LYS A 7 -13.21 -31.95 26.95
C LYS A 7 -11.95 -32.34 26.16
N GLY A 8 -11.94 -33.50 25.51
CA GLY A 8 -10.76 -33.96 24.75
C GLY A 8 -10.58 -33.22 23.41
N ALA A 9 -11.66 -32.91 22.72
CA ALA A 9 -11.62 -32.16 21.46
C ALA A 9 -11.25 -30.69 21.66
N PHE A 10 -11.71 -30.08 22.77
CA PHE A 10 -11.36 -28.68 23.10
C PHE A 10 -9.88 -28.53 23.51
N PHE A 11 -9.31 -29.51 24.24
CA PHE A 11 -7.92 -29.50 24.64
C PHE A 11 -6.95 -29.73 23.47
N ASN A 12 -7.33 -30.61 22.52
CA ASN A 12 -6.52 -30.81 21.30
C ASN A 12 -6.61 -29.61 20.34
N CYS A 13 -7.74 -28.92 20.27
CA CYS A 13 -7.86 -27.70 19.49
C CYS A 13 -7.01 -26.57 20.07
N LEU A 14 -7.01 -26.38 21.41
CA LEU A 14 -6.17 -25.40 22.11
C LEU A 14 -4.66 -25.73 22.00
N ASN A 15 -4.27 -26.99 22.09
CA ASN A 15 -2.87 -27.39 21.91
C ASN A 15 -2.40 -27.20 20.44
N ASN A 16 -3.25 -27.45 19.45
CA ASN A 16 -2.92 -27.15 18.07
C ASN A 16 -2.85 -25.64 17.78
N ILE A 17 -3.67 -24.83 18.44
CA ILE A 17 -3.60 -23.35 18.38
C ILE A 17 -2.32 -22.85 19.08
N VAL A 18 -1.90 -23.44 20.21
CA VAL A 18 -0.68 -23.07 20.92
C VAL A 18 0.57 -23.54 20.16
N LEU A 19 0.54 -24.70 19.51
CA LEU A 19 1.66 -25.20 18.69
C LEU A 19 1.80 -24.47 17.35
N SER A 20 0.71 -23.91 16.79
CA SER A 20 0.77 -23.04 15.62
C SER A 20 1.26 -21.63 15.94
N ARG A 21 1.15 -21.17 17.22
CA ARG A 21 1.71 -19.88 17.67
C ARG A 21 3.23 -19.80 17.54
N ASN A 22 3.95 -20.90 17.51
CA ASN A 22 5.41 -20.91 17.33
C ASN A 22 5.86 -20.73 15.87
N LYS A 23 4.93 -20.54 14.91
CA LYS A 23 5.23 -20.23 13.51
C LYS A 23 4.54 -18.94 13.01
N MET A 24 3.79 -18.27 13.86
CA MET A 24 3.17 -16.98 13.51
C MET A 24 4.18 -15.85 13.72
N THR A 25 4.22 -14.96 12.75
CA THR A 25 4.89 -13.66 12.67
C THR A 25 5.29 -13.09 14.03
N SER A 26 6.52 -12.59 14.12
CA SER A 26 7.00 -11.87 15.29
C SER A 26 5.98 -10.78 15.66
N LEU A 27 5.45 -10.83 16.89
CA LEU A 27 4.55 -9.79 17.36
C LEU A 27 5.30 -8.45 17.38
N ILE A 28 4.67 -7.42 16.85
CA ILE A 28 5.20 -6.06 16.89
C ILE A 28 5.28 -5.63 18.37
N ASP A 29 6.41 -5.03 18.78
CA ASP A 29 6.52 -4.45 20.10
C ASP A 29 5.47 -3.34 20.27
N PRO A 30 4.55 -3.42 21.25
CA PRO A 30 3.46 -2.46 21.38
C PRO A 30 3.92 -1.03 21.66
N ARG A 31 5.06 -0.83 22.32
CA ARG A 31 5.60 0.51 22.60
C ARG A 31 6.15 1.12 21.32
N LYS A 32 6.98 0.40 20.60
CA LYS A 32 7.51 0.85 19.31
C LYS A 32 6.40 1.14 18.30
N TYR A 33 5.36 0.32 18.29
CA TYR A 33 4.18 0.55 17.46
C TYR A 33 3.46 1.85 17.84
N THR A 34 3.22 2.07 19.13
CA THR A 34 2.59 3.29 19.63
C THR A 34 3.43 4.51 19.28
N ASP A 35 4.74 4.48 19.58
CA ASP A 35 5.65 5.59 19.33
C ASP A 35 5.70 5.95 17.82
N ALA A 36 5.78 4.95 16.95
CA ALA A 36 5.79 5.17 15.51
C ALA A 36 4.48 5.79 14.99
N LEU A 37 3.31 5.29 15.44
CA LEU A 37 2.03 5.85 15.04
C LEU A 37 1.79 7.25 15.60
N ASP A 38 2.24 7.54 16.83
CA ASP A 38 2.10 8.88 17.41
C ASP A 38 2.95 9.90 16.66
N LEU A 39 4.14 9.54 16.21
CA LEU A 39 4.98 10.38 15.33
C LEU A 39 4.29 10.65 14.00
N LEU A 40 3.76 9.62 13.34
CA LEU A 40 3.06 9.76 12.06
C LEU A 40 1.80 10.61 12.22
N ARG A 41 0.92 10.29 13.19
CA ARG A 41 -0.29 11.08 13.44
C ARG A 41 0.03 12.54 13.71
N SER A 42 1.03 12.80 14.55
CA SER A 42 1.43 14.19 14.87
C SER A 42 1.88 14.94 13.65
N PHE A 43 2.62 14.33 12.74
CA PHE A 43 3.04 14.93 11.48
C PHE A 43 1.85 15.26 10.60
N PHE A 44 1.00 14.29 10.27
CA PHE A 44 -0.12 14.49 9.34
C PHE A 44 -1.19 15.44 9.91
N LEU A 45 -1.48 15.39 11.22
CA LEU A 45 -2.36 16.34 11.88
C LEU A 45 -1.79 17.76 11.84
N SER A 46 -0.47 17.94 11.94
CA SER A 46 0.18 19.26 11.80
C SER A 46 0.04 19.87 10.41
N LYS A 47 -0.20 19.03 9.40
CA LYS A 47 -0.48 19.40 8.00
C LYS A 47 -1.98 19.57 7.71
N ASN A 48 -2.84 19.55 8.73
CA ASN A 48 -4.30 19.64 8.63
C ASN A 48 -4.95 18.44 7.91
N PHE A 49 -4.33 17.25 7.95
CA PHE A 49 -4.97 16.03 7.46
C PHE A 49 -5.96 15.51 8.49
N LEU A 50 -6.99 14.83 8.02
CA LEU A 50 -7.99 14.18 8.86
C LEU A 50 -7.78 12.66 8.91
N GLU A 51 -7.86 12.08 10.11
CA GLU A 51 -7.85 10.61 10.26
C GLU A 51 -9.23 10.04 9.96
N VAL A 52 -9.29 9.03 9.07
CA VAL A 52 -10.53 8.35 8.70
C VAL A 52 -10.41 6.84 8.92
N HIS A 53 -11.55 6.18 9.12
CA HIS A 53 -11.62 4.73 9.27
C HIS A 53 -12.09 4.10 7.96
N THR A 54 -11.20 3.43 7.25
CA THR A 54 -11.48 2.89 5.91
C THR A 54 -12.09 1.50 5.91
N GLN A 55 -11.80 0.68 6.91
CA GLN A 55 -12.16 -0.76 6.90
C GLN A 55 -13.65 -1.05 7.18
N ASN A 56 -14.47 -0.05 7.42
CA ASN A 56 -15.91 -0.18 7.47
C ASN A 56 -16.59 -0.12 6.09
N ARG A 57 -15.83 0.08 5.04
CA ARG A 57 -16.30 0.12 3.65
C ARG A 57 -15.99 -1.18 2.94
N LEU A 58 -16.95 -1.67 2.16
CA LEU A 58 -16.78 -2.81 1.27
C LEU A 58 -16.46 -2.28 -0.13
N SER A 59 -15.34 -2.70 -0.70
CA SER A 59 -14.93 -2.34 -2.05
C SER A 59 -14.11 -3.45 -2.69
N ILE A 60 -14.37 -3.72 -3.95
CA ILE A 60 -13.53 -4.59 -4.79
C ILE A 60 -12.19 -3.90 -5.08
N LEU A 61 -12.20 -2.57 -5.20
CA LEU A 61 -10.98 -1.78 -5.45
C LEU A 61 -10.01 -1.77 -4.25
N ALA A 62 -10.38 -2.33 -3.09
CA ALA A 62 -9.45 -2.60 -2.00
C ALA A 62 -8.42 -3.72 -2.32
N ALA A 63 -8.67 -4.51 -3.38
CA ALA A 63 -7.75 -5.52 -3.93
C ALA A 63 -6.89 -4.92 -5.05
N CYS A 64 -6.35 -3.74 -4.85
CA CYS A 64 -5.85 -2.95 -5.96
C CYS A 64 -4.33 -3.02 -6.18
N GLU A 65 -3.53 -3.61 -5.28
CA GLU A 65 -2.06 -3.61 -5.46
C GLU A 65 -1.57 -4.81 -6.27
N ASP A 66 -1.90 -6.01 -5.81
CA ASP A 66 -1.45 -7.24 -6.44
C ASP A 66 -2.59 -8.27 -6.46
N PRO A 67 -3.24 -8.47 -7.61
CA PRO A 67 -4.38 -9.37 -7.72
C PRO A 67 -4.01 -10.83 -7.45
N GLU A 68 -2.76 -11.26 -7.67
CA GLU A 68 -2.34 -12.64 -7.42
C GLU A 68 -2.27 -12.97 -5.92
N THR A 69 -2.18 -11.95 -5.06
CA THR A 69 -2.12 -12.11 -3.61
C THR A 69 -3.43 -11.78 -2.91
N VAL A 70 -4.53 -11.63 -3.65
CA VAL A 70 -5.85 -11.31 -3.08
C VAL A 70 -6.37 -12.46 -2.24
N ALA A 71 -6.60 -12.18 -0.95
CA ALA A 71 -7.41 -13.04 -0.08
C ALA A 71 -8.86 -12.55 -0.08
N THR A 72 -9.81 -13.47 0.06
CA THR A 72 -11.23 -13.15 0.02
C THR A 72 -11.96 -13.61 1.28
N TYR A 73 -13.09 -12.98 1.57
CA TYR A 73 -14.02 -13.41 2.61
C TYR A 73 -15.47 -13.29 2.14
N ASN A 74 -16.37 -14.04 2.77
CA ASN A 74 -17.81 -13.95 2.49
C ASN A 74 -18.49 -13.07 3.53
N TYR A 75 -19.20 -12.04 3.06
CA TYR A 75 -19.99 -11.18 3.92
C TYR A 75 -21.28 -10.75 3.20
N GLY A 76 -22.42 -10.90 3.88
CA GLY A 76 -23.73 -10.55 3.32
C GLY A 76 -24.12 -11.35 2.07
N GLY A 77 -23.60 -12.58 1.92
CA GLY A 77 -23.86 -13.44 0.76
C GLY A 77 -23.01 -13.10 -0.47
N ASN A 78 -22.06 -12.18 -0.36
CA ASN A 78 -21.13 -11.80 -1.43
C ASN A 78 -19.68 -12.07 -1.02
N ILE A 79 -18.84 -12.35 -2.01
CA ILE A 79 -17.39 -12.45 -1.83
C ILE A 79 -16.80 -11.05 -1.92
N TRP A 80 -15.90 -10.73 -0.99
CA TRP A 80 -15.18 -9.46 -0.91
C TRP A 80 -13.69 -9.71 -0.74
N PRO A 81 -12.80 -8.83 -1.23
CA PRO A 81 -11.39 -8.91 -0.91
C PRO A 81 -11.15 -8.53 0.56
N LEU A 82 -10.23 -9.23 1.21
CA LEU A 82 -9.52 -8.65 2.36
C LEU A 82 -8.64 -7.51 1.83
N PRO A 83 -8.68 -6.33 2.44
CA PRO A 83 -8.01 -5.16 1.88
C PRO A 83 -6.49 -5.35 1.84
N GLN A 84 -5.89 -5.05 0.72
CA GLN A 84 -4.42 -4.95 0.60
C GLN A 84 -3.94 -3.55 0.98
N THR A 85 -4.80 -2.54 0.75
CA THR A 85 -4.53 -1.13 0.99
C THR A 85 -5.81 -0.36 1.30
N GLY A 86 -5.69 0.78 1.96
CA GLY A 86 -6.74 1.77 2.17
C GLY A 86 -6.74 2.90 1.14
N GLN A 87 -5.82 2.89 0.17
CA GLN A 87 -5.59 4.00 -0.77
C GLN A 87 -6.86 4.41 -1.53
N MET A 88 -7.57 3.46 -2.15
CA MET A 88 -8.77 3.77 -2.93
C MET A 88 -9.89 4.39 -2.08
N TRP A 89 -9.96 4.04 -0.79
CA TRP A 89 -10.91 4.68 0.13
C TRP A 89 -10.48 6.08 0.53
N LEU A 90 -9.16 6.32 0.68
CA LEU A 90 -8.62 7.66 0.94
C LEU A 90 -8.82 8.59 -0.26
N GLU A 91 -8.61 8.07 -1.48
CA GLU A 91 -8.94 8.82 -2.70
C GLU A 91 -10.43 9.19 -2.75
N HIS A 92 -11.32 8.23 -2.42
CA HIS A 92 -12.75 8.50 -2.34
C HIS A 92 -13.10 9.58 -1.29
N GLU A 93 -12.46 9.55 -0.11
CA GLU A 93 -12.66 10.60 0.90
C GLU A 93 -12.20 11.95 0.37
N LEU A 94 -11.02 12.04 -0.23
CA LEU A 94 -10.46 13.29 -0.74
C LEU A 94 -11.30 13.86 -1.89
N LEU A 95 -11.71 13.01 -2.83
CA LEU A 95 -12.54 13.41 -3.97
C LEU A 95 -13.96 13.85 -3.53
N SER A 96 -14.48 13.25 -2.47
CA SER A 96 -15.79 13.63 -1.89
C SER A 96 -15.71 14.89 -1.03
N ASN A 97 -14.55 15.27 -0.53
CA ASN A 97 -14.32 16.40 0.36
C ASN A 97 -13.17 17.29 -0.16
N PRO A 98 -13.34 17.94 -1.32
CA PRO A 98 -12.26 18.66 -1.98
C PRO A 98 -11.83 19.96 -1.27
N SER A 99 -12.45 20.34 -0.15
CA SER A 99 -12.01 21.45 0.71
C SER A 99 -10.87 21.05 1.64
N GLU A 100 -10.74 19.75 1.97
CA GLU A 100 -9.74 19.27 2.91
C GLU A 100 -8.35 19.16 2.27
N GLU A 101 -7.28 19.28 3.06
CA GLU A 101 -5.90 19.19 2.58
C GLU A 101 -5.49 17.73 2.28
N GLY A 102 -5.98 16.79 3.09
CA GLY A 102 -5.71 15.39 2.93
C GLY A 102 -6.33 14.52 4.01
N PHE A 103 -6.24 13.23 3.80
CA PHE A 103 -6.74 12.20 4.70
C PHE A 103 -5.66 11.17 4.97
N PHE A 104 -5.73 10.54 6.15
CA PHE A 104 -4.90 9.38 6.46
C PHE A 104 -5.69 8.33 7.23
N CYS A 105 -5.19 7.12 7.23
CA CYS A 105 -5.75 6.03 8.04
C CYS A 105 -4.65 5.08 8.52
N VAL A 106 -4.97 4.33 9.56
CA VAL A 106 -4.22 3.12 9.91
C VAL A 106 -5.03 1.93 9.45
N SER A 107 -4.46 1.15 8.56
CA SER A 107 -5.11 -0.01 7.96
C SER A 107 -4.36 -1.30 8.27
N THR A 108 -4.94 -2.43 7.90
CA THR A 108 -4.25 -3.72 7.88
C THR A 108 -4.18 -4.21 6.45
N SER A 109 -2.98 -4.42 5.94
CA SER A 109 -2.75 -5.05 4.65
C SER A 109 -2.83 -6.57 4.79
N TYR A 110 -3.59 -7.21 3.90
CA TYR A 110 -3.70 -8.66 3.78
C TYR A 110 -3.16 -9.09 2.42
N ARG A 111 -2.04 -9.79 2.41
CA ARG A 111 -1.40 -10.31 1.18
C ARG A 111 -1.24 -11.81 1.29
N ALA A 112 -2.01 -12.55 0.50
CA ALA A 112 -1.94 -14.02 0.45
C ALA A 112 -0.78 -14.47 -0.44
N GLU A 113 0.43 -14.03 -0.15
CA GLU A 113 1.61 -14.38 -0.91
C GLU A 113 1.86 -15.89 -0.91
N PRO A 114 1.95 -16.53 -2.09
CA PRO A 114 2.14 -17.98 -2.16
C PRO A 114 3.51 -18.44 -1.65
N ASN A 115 4.53 -17.61 -1.78
CA ASN A 115 5.92 -17.92 -1.40
C ASN A 115 6.56 -16.74 -0.65
N PRO A 116 6.10 -16.39 0.58
CA PRO A 116 6.64 -15.27 1.30
C PRO A 116 8.10 -15.52 1.71
N VAL A 117 8.97 -14.53 1.48
CA VAL A 117 10.37 -14.59 1.91
C VAL A 117 10.44 -14.25 3.40
N PRO A 118 10.90 -15.17 4.27
CA PRO A 118 11.01 -14.93 5.71
C PRO A 118 11.86 -13.69 6.04
N GLY A 119 11.33 -12.83 6.92
CA GLY A 119 12.01 -11.59 7.33
C GLY A 119 11.90 -10.41 6.33
N ARG A 120 11.30 -10.62 5.17
CA ARG A 120 11.04 -9.59 4.16
C ARG A 120 9.55 -9.42 3.86
N HIS A 121 8.83 -10.53 3.69
CA HIS A 121 7.42 -10.55 3.34
C HIS A 121 6.58 -10.93 4.55
N GLU A 122 5.86 -9.97 5.08
CA GLU A 122 4.76 -10.22 6.01
C GLU A 122 3.47 -10.35 5.20
N THR A 123 2.62 -11.29 5.56
CA THR A 123 1.35 -11.52 4.86
C THR A 123 0.18 -10.74 5.47
N ILE A 124 0.32 -10.31 6.71
CA ILE A 124 -0.64 -9.46 7.42
C ILE A 124 0.16 -8.46 8.24
N PHE A 125 0.04 -7.18 7.94
CA PHE A 125 0.82 -6.14 8.59
C PHE A 125 0.09 -4.79 8.62
N PRO A 126 0.39 -3.93 9.61
CA PRO A 126 -0.18 -2.60 9.68
C PRO A 126 0.45 -1.67 8.64
N MET A 127 -0.39 -0.88 8.03
CA MET A 127 -0.03 0.23 7.15
C MET A 127 -0.53 1.54 7.75
N PHE A 128 0.25 2.59 7.56
CA PHE A 128 -0.22 3.97 7.70
C PHE A 128 -0.30 4.56 6.30
N GLU A 129 -1.47 4.98 5.87
CA GLU A 129 -1.71 5.40 4.50
C GLU A 129 -2.27 6.81 4.47
N PHE A 130 -1.95 7.55 3.42
CA PHE A 130 -2.38 8.94 3.26
C PHE A 130 -2.69 9.26 1.81
N GLU A 131 -3.56 10.26 1.61
CA GLU A 131 -3.88 10.85 0.30
C GLU A 131 -4.03 12.34 0.47
N MET A 132 -3.47 13.14 -0.44
CA MET A 132 -3.36 14.58 -0.37
C MET A 132 -3.61 15.26 -1.70
N LYS A 133 -3.92 16.56 -1.66
CA LYS A 133 -3.88 17.41 -2.85
C LYS A 133 -2.45 17.66 -3.29
N GLY A 134 -2.29 17.86 -4.59
CA GLY A 134 -0.99 18.15 -5.19
C GLY A 134 -0.44 16.98 -5.98
N GLY A 135 0.54 17.25 -6.82
CA GLY A 135 1.20 16.27 -7.67
C GLY A 135 2.44 15.66 -7.03
N VAL A 136 3.26 15.03 -7.88
CA VAL A 136 4.46 14.30 -7.44
C VAL A 136 5.48 15.20 -6.74
N LYS A 137 5.52 16.51 -7.11
CA LYS A 137 6.46 17.43 -6.46
C LYS A 137 6.06 17.72 -5.01
N GLU A 138 4.79 18.06 -4.76
CA GLU A 138 4.27 18.27 -3.42
C GLU A 138 4.37 17.01 -2.56
N LEU A 139 4.16 15.84 -3.18
CA LEU A 139 4.34 14.54 -2.54
C LEU A 139 5.80 14.33 -2.11
N GLN A 140 6.75 14.56 -3.01
CA GLN A 140 8.18 14.42 -2.71
C GLN A 140 8.64 15.37 -1.61
N ASP A 141 8.18 16.63 -1.65
CA ASP A 141 8.50 17.62 -0.64
C ASP A 141 7.93 17.20 0.74
N MET A 142 6.70 16.68 0.79
CA MET A 142 6.06 16.21 2.01
C MET A 142 6.77 14.97 2.58
N GLU A 143 7.15 14.00 1.75
CA GLU A 143 7.90 12.82 2.19
C GLU A 143 9.31 13.17 2.68
N TRP A 144 9.93 14.16 2.06
CA TRP A 144 11.20 14.72 2.55
C TRP A 144 11.04 15.27 3.97
N GLU A 145 10.05 16.14 4.19
CA GLU A 145 9.76 16.72 5.51
C GLU A 145 9.37 15.64 6.53
N LEU A 146 8.62 14.62 6.13
CA LEU A 146 8.27 13.48 6.97
C LEU A 146 9.53 12.74 7.46
N CYS A 147 10.47 12.46 6.56
CA CYS A 147 11.72 11.79 6.94
C CYS A 147 12.57 12.62 7.90
N GLU A 148 12.59 13.94 7.73
CA GLU A 148 13.25 14.85 8.69
C GLU A 148 12.54 14.83 10.04
N TRP A 149 11.20 14.90 10.05
CA TRP A 149 10.39 14.83 11.28
C TRP A 149 10.61 13.53 12.05
N LEU A 150 10.71 12.42 11.35
CA LEU A 150 10.96 11.10 11.92
C LEU A 150 12.41 10.91 12.42
N GLY A 151 13.31 11.86 12.17
CA GLY A 151 14.72 11.77 12.56
C GLY A 151 15.54 10.82 11.68
N VAL A 152 15.04 10.49 10.49
CA VAL A 152 15.72 9.63 9.50
C VAL A 152 15.93 10.39 8.18
N PRO A 153 16.66 11.52 8.19
CA PRO A 153 16.80 12.38 7.03
C PRO A 153 17.35 11.61 5.82
N LEU A 154 16.84 11.94 4.65
CA LEU A 154 17.29 11.37 3.38
C LEU A 154 18.61 11.99 2.93
N ASP A 155 19.36 11.25 2.15
CA ASP A 155 20.55 11.78 1.44
C ASP A 155 20.12 12.32 0.07
N LYS A 156 20.30 13.61 -0.15
CA LYS A 156 19.97 14.27 -1.44
C LYS A 156 20.65 13.63 -2.63
N SER A 157 21.87 13.10 -2.45
CA SER A 157 22.61 12.42 -3.51
C SER A 157 22.00 11.07 -3.90
N ASN A 158 21.12 10.55 -3.06
CA ASN A 158 20.40 9.29 -3.22
C ASN A 158 18.94 9.49 -3.65
N ILE A 159 18.56 10.65 -4.19
CA ILE A 159 17.30 10.87 -4.89
C ILE A 159 17.56 10.77 -6.38
N LYS A 160 17.05 9.71 -7.01
CA LYS A 160 17.31 9.39 -8.42
C LYS A 160 16.10 8.68 -9.03
N THR A 161 15.96 8.82 -10.34
CA THR A 161 15.00 8.04 -11.09
C THR A 161 15.37 6.54 -11.08
N TYR A 162 14.40 5.69 -11.36
CA TYR A 162 14.64 4.24 -11.51
C TYR A 162 15.74 3.95 -12.54
N GLY A 163 15.70 4.68 -13.67
CA GLY A 163 16.73 4.55 -14.72
C GLY A 163 18.12 4.95 -14.25
N GLU A 164 18.26 6.08 -13.54
CA GLU A 164 19.56 6.53 -13.00
C GLU A 164 20.13 5.56 -11.95
N TRP A 165 19.27 4.92 -11.14
CA TRP A 165 19.69 3.86 -10.23
C TRP A 165 20.11 2.61 -11.00
N GLY A 166 19.35 2.25 -12.05
CA GLY A 166 19.71 1.15 -12.95
C GLY A 166 21.09 1.33 -13.58
N ASP A 167 21.36 2.52 -14.09
CA ASP A 167 22.67 2.88 -14.66
C ASP A 167 23.79 2.79 -13.61
N LYS A 168 23.55 3.31 -12.40
CA LYS A 168 24.51 3.27 -11.29
C LYS A 168 24.88 1.84 -10.89
N PHE A 169 23.90 0.93 -10.87
CA PHE A 169 24.11 -0.47 -10.50
C PHE A 169 24.40 -1.37 -11.69
N ASN A 170 24.40 -0.81 -12.92
CA ASN A 170 24.54 -1.55 -14.18
C ASN A 170 23.54 -2.70 -14.30
N THR A 171 22.28 -2.43 -13.98
CA THR A 171 21.16 -3.38 -14.05
C THR A 171 19.94 -2.74 -14.68
N LYS A 172 19.11 -3.55 -15.34
CA LYS A 172 17.78 -3.12 -15.81
C LYS A 172 16.74 -3.17 -14.68
N GLU A 173 16.88 -4.12 -13.76
CA GLU A 173 15.91 -4.39 -12.70
C GLU A 173 16.53 -4.16 -11.33
N LEU A 174 15.94 -3.29 -10.54
CA LEU A 174 16.34 -3.05 -9.16
C LEU A 174 15.76 -4.13 -8.25
N ASP A 175 16.57 -4.62 -7.35
CA ASP A 175 16.21 -5.63 -6.35
C ASP A 175 16.54 -5.16 -4.92
N HIS A 176 16.27 -6.03 -3.95
CA HIS A 176 16.49 -5.74 -2.54
C HIS A 176 17.97 -5.49 -2.14
N ASP A 177 18.96 -6.01 -2.87
CA ASP A 177 20.36 -5.74 -2.58
C ASP A 177 20.76 -4.35 -3.06
N HIS A 178 20.13 -3.87 -4.13
CA HIS A 178 20.24 -2.48 -4.56
C HIS A 178 19.61 -1.52 -3.54
N GLU A 179 18.38 -1.82 -3.03
CA GLU A 179 17.77 -1.03 -1.96
C GLU A 179 18.64 -0.93 -0.71
N LYS A 180 19.25 -2.04 -0.26
CA LYS A 180 20.22 -2.05 0.85
C LYS A 180 21.38 -1.12 0.61
N SER A 181 21.85 -1.03 -0.63
CA SER A 181 22.95 -0.16 -1.03
C SER A 181 22.57 1.33 -1.03
N ILE A 182 21.31 1.65 -1.32
CA ILE A 182 20.76 3.01 -1.25
C ILE A 182 20.68 3.50 0.20
N ARG A 183 20.28 2.65 1.14
CA ARG A 183 20.12 2.88 2.58
C ARG A 183 19.10 3.95 2.96
N ARG A 184 19.24 5.20 2.47
CA ARG A 184 18.32 6.33 2.67
C ARG A 184 18.29 7.15 1.40
N GLY A 185 17.15 7.21 0.73
CA GLY A 185 16.98 7.90 -0.53
C GLY A 185 15.61 7.69 -1.13
N MET A 186 15.44 8.10 -2.37
CA MET A 186 14.24 7.90 -3.15
C MET A 186 14.56 7.27 -4.50
N ILE A 187 13.67 6.40 -4.95
CA ILE A 187 13.58 5.92 -6.33
C ILE A 187 12.35 6.56 -6.93
N THR A 188 12.47 7.28 -8.04
CA THR A 188 11.36 7.98 -8.69
C THR A 188 11.20 7.52 -10.14
N ASP A 189 10.09 7.87 -10.78
CA ASP A 189 9.85 7.70 -12.21
C ASP A 189 10.05 6.26 -12.69
N PHE A 190 9.11 5.40 -12.28
CA PHE A 190 9.17 3.96 -12.54
C PHE A 190 8.77 3.62 -13.98
N PRO A 191 9.55 2.79 -14.71
CA PRO A 191 9.17 2.32 -16.03
C PRO A 191 7.88 1.49 -16.02
N GLU A 192 7.10 1.55 -17.11
CA GLU A 192 5.81 0.84 -17.24
C GLU A 192 5.95 -0.69 -17.06
N TRP A 193 7.07 -1.28 -17.46
CA TRP A 193 7.30 -2.72 -17.30
C TRP A 193 7.47 -3.18 -15.82
N THR A 194 7.58 -2.24 -14.87
CA THR A 194 7.51 -2.54 -13.42
C THR A 194 6.09 -2.68 -12.92
N SER A 195 5.10 -2.62 -13.81
CA SER A 195 3.67 -2.73 -13.53
C SER A 195 3.16 -1.75 -12.48
N PRO A 196 3.39 -0.43 -12.66
CA PRO A 196 2.83 0.57 -11.76
C PRO A 196 1.31 0.52 -11.84
N PHE A 197 0.66 0.90 -10.72
CA PHE A 197 -0.79 0.74 -10.60
C PHE A 197 -1.57 1.54 -11.65
N TRP A 198 -2.75 1.04 -12.04
CA TRP A 198 -3.53 1.56 -13.18
C TRP A 198 -3.95 3.04 -13.06
N ASN A 199 -4.17 3.54 -11.83
CA ASN A 199 -4.57 4.94 -11.62
C ASN A 199 -3.42 5.90 -11.31
N MET A 200 -2.17 5.46 -11.40
CA MET A 200 -1.01 6.34 -11.27
C MET A 200 -0.88 7.25 -12.48
N ALA A 201 -0.48 8.49 -12.28
CA ALA A 201 -0.15 9.42 -13.37
C ALA A 201 1.14 8.99 -14.08
N ARG A 202 1.23 9.33 -15.35
CA ARG A 202 2.40 9.06 -16.21
C ARG A 202 3.08 10.37 -16.59
N ASN A 203 4.39 10.31 -16.74
CA ASN A 203 5.21 11.35 -17.36
C ASN A 203 5.09 11.28 -18.89
N ASP A 204 5.54 12.32 -19.58
CA ASP A 204 5.52 12.38 -21.06
C ASP A 204 6.37 11.28 -21.72
N ASP A 205 7.37 10.76 -21.02
CA ASP A 205 8.22 9.65 -21.47
C ASP A 205 7.64 8.25 -21.19
N GLY A 206 6.45 8.19 -20.60
CA GLY A 206 5.73 6.96 -20.28
C GLY A 206 6.12 6.32 -18.95
N THR A 207 7.05 6.90 -18.18
CA THR A 207 7.30 6.44 -16.81
C THR A 207 6.15 6.84 -15.88
N SER A 208 5.93 6.09 -14.81
CA SER A 208 4.94 6.46 -13.79
C SER A 208 5.52 7.43 -12.78
N LYS A 209 4.71 8.38 -12.33
CA LYS A 209 5.05 9.33 -11.26
C LYS A 209 4.95 8.66 -9.89
N LYS A 210 5.71 7.59 -9.72
CA LYS A 210 5.80 6.79 -8.50
C LYS A 210 7.07 7.17 -7.73
N ILE A 211 7.00 7.13 -6.39
CA ILE A 211 8.13 7.32 -5.49
C ILE A 211 8.16 6.15 -4.50
N ASP A 212 9.33 5.52 -4.37
CA ASP A 212 9.63 4.62 -3.27
C ASP A 212 10.68 5.27 -2.37
N VAL A 213 10.34 5.49 -1.09
CA VAL A 213 11.27 6.00 -0.09
C VAL A 213 11.96 4.83 0.59
N ILE A 214 13.26 4.77 0.45
CA ILE A 214 14.11 3.75 1.05
C ILE A 214 14.65 4.25 2.40
N LEU A 215 14.29 3.55 3.47
CA LEU A 215 14.82 3.78 4.83
C LEU A 215 15.42 2.49 5.38
N GLY A 216 16.63 2.59 5.92
CA GLY A 216 17.33 1.42 6.44
C GLY A 216 17.63 0.34 5.38
N GLY A 217 17.60 0.70 4.10
CA GLY A 217 17.85 -0.23 2.98
C GLY A 217 16.62 -1.06 2.58
N MET A 218 15.43 -0.60 2.89
CA MET A 218 14.17 -1.20 2.44
C MET A 218 13.20 -0.11 2.00
N GLU A 219 12.42 -0.37 0.95
CA GLU A 219 11.24 0.42 0.64
C GLU A 219 10.33 0.47 1.87
N THR A 220 10.16 1.66 2.42
CA THR A 220 9.36 1.89 3.62
C THR A 220 8.08 2.67 3.31
N ILE A 221 8.13 3.55 2.32
CA ILE A 221 6.99 4.29 1.80
C ILE A 221 6.92 4.02 0.31
N GLY A 222 5.77 3.59 -0.18
CA GLY A 222 5.43 3.52 -1.60
C GLY A 222 4.33 4.51 -1.90
N SER A 223 4.53 5.41 -2.86
CA SER A 223 3.61 6.51 -3.14
C SER A 223 3.56 6.89 -4.62
N ALA A 224 2.54 7.62 -5.03
CA ALA A 224 2.42 8.09 -6.40
C ALA A 224 1.48 9.30 -6.54
N GLU A 225 1.67 10.09 -7.59
CA GLU A 225 0.65 10.98 -8.13
C GLU A 225 -0.42 10.17 -8.84
N ARG A 226 -1.69 10.55 -8.67
CA ARG A 226 -2.84 9.88 -9.30
C ARG A 226 -3.19 10.56 -10.62
N SER A 227 -3.57 9.76 -11.60
CA SER A 227 -4.07 10.28 -12.88
C SER A 227 -5.37 11.07 -12.69
N ILE A 228 -5.53 12.13 -13.47
CA ILE A 228 -6.79 12.89 -13.62
C ILE A 228 -7.52 12.53 -14.92
N ASP A 229 -6.91 11.75 -15.78
CA ASP A 229 -7.46 11.33 -17.07
C ASP A 229 -8.29 10.05 -16.91
N LYS A 230 -9.61 10.21 -16.97
CA LYS A 230 -10.59 9.11 -16.82
C LYS A 230 -10.45 8.03 -17.88
N GLU A 231 -10.20 8.43 -19.13
CA GLU A 231 -10.06 7.49 -20.24
C GLU A 231 -8.76 6.69 -20.11
N GLN A 232 -7.66 7.36 -19.78
CA GLN A 232 -6.39 6.70 -19.49
C GLN A 232 -6.54 5.70 -18.35
N MET A 233 -7.16 6.09 -17.24
CA MET A 233 -7.37 5.18 -16.09
C MET A 233 -8.20 3.97 -16.48
N ARG A 234 -9.28 4.16 -17.25
CA ARG A 234 -10.11 3.05 -17.75
C ARG A 234 -9.31 2.11 -18.64
N ASP A 235 -8.60 2.66 -19.62
CA ASP A 235 -7.79 1.86 -20.55
C ASP A 235 -6.70 1.10 -19.81
N THR A 236 -5.99 1.76 -18.88
CA THR A 236 -4.93 1.12 -18.10
C THR A 236 -5.47 0.04 -17.17
N PHE A 237 -6.66 0.23 -16.57
CA PHE A 237 -7.29 -0.81 -15.74
C PHE A 237 -7.46 -2.14 -16.51
N TYR A 238 -7.85 -2.07 -17.79
CA TYR A 238 -8.06 -3.26 -18.62
C TYR A 238 -6.80 -3.79 -19.33
N THR A 239 -5.73 -3.00 -19.40
CA THR A 239 -4.53 -3.36 -20.18
C THR A 239 -3.29 -3.64 -19.33
N ILE A 240 -3.25 -3.16 -18.08
CA ILE A 240 -2.12 -3.39 -17.18
C ILE A 240 -1.86 -4.89 -16.99
N SER A 241 -0.59 -5.28 -16.90
CA SER A 241 -0.16 -6.68 -16.81
C SER A 241 -0.74 -7.55 -17.93
N ASP A 242 -0.75 -7.03 -19.17
CA ASP A 242 -1.34 -7.68 -20.34
C ASP A 242 -2.83 -8.07 -20.14
N GLY A 243 -3.57 -7.27 -19.36
CA GLY A 243 -4.99 -7.49 -19.05
C GLY A 243 -5.25 -8.52 -17.94
N GLN A 244 -4.21 -9.12 -17.37
CA GLN A 244 -4.36 -10.14 -16.33
C GLN A 244 -4.95 -9.57 -15.05
N TYR A 245 -4.63 -8.31 -14.71
CA TYR A 245 -5.19 -7.64 -13.54
C TYR A 245 -6.73 -7.60 -13.58
N ALA A 246 -7.29 -6.99 -14.61
CA ALA A 246 -8.75 -6.89 -14.75
C ALA A 246 -9.42 -8.27 -14.83
N GLN A 247 -8.82 -9.20 -15.58
CA GLN A 247 -9.38 -10.55 -15.73
C GLN A 247 -9.47 -11.26 -14.37
N LEU A 248 -8.43 -11.21 -13.54
CA LEU A 248 -8.41 -11.88 -12.24
C LEU A 248 -9.43 -11.27 -11.27
N ILE A 249 -9.54 -9.95 -11.21
CA ILE A 249 -10.53 -9.25 -10.40
C ILE A 249 -11.96 -9.58 -10.87
N ILE A 250 -12.18 -9.66 -12.18
CA ILE A 250 -13.47 -10.06 -12.77
C ILE A 250 -13.82 -11.51 -12.43
N ASP A 251 -12.87 -12.42 -12.49
CA ASP A 251 -13.06 -13.83 -12.17
C ASP A 251 -13.41 -14.04 -10.68
N LEU A 252 -12.81 -13.25 -9.79
CA LEU A 252 -13.07 -13.31 -8.35
C LEU A 252 -14.42 -12.70 -7.96
N PHE A 253 -14.80 -11.57 -8.54
CA PHE A 253 -15.92 -10.75 -8.04
C PHE A 253 -17.07 -10.59 -9.01
N GLY A 254 -16.91 -10.98 -10.25
CA GLY A 254 -17.90 -10.87 -11.33
C GLY A 254 -17.83 -9.53 -12.06
N ARG A 255 -17.88 -9.61 -13.39
CA ARG A 255 -17.72 -8.47 -14.31
C ARG A 255 -18.61 -7.28 -13.97
N SER A 256 -19.90 -7.49 -13.78
CA SER A 256 -20.86 -6.41 -13.52
C SER A 256 -20.54 -5.60 -12.26
N ARG A 257 -20.01 -6.26 -11.21
CA ARG A 257 -19.63 -5.57 -9.96
C ARG A 257 -18.35 -4.77 -10.15
N VAL A 258 -17.36 -5.36 -10.82
CA VAL A 258 -16.08 -4.70 -11.09
C VAL A 258 -16.29 -3.47 -11.96
N GLU A 259 -17.01 -3.61 -13.07
CA GLU A 259 -17.32 -2.50 -13.97
C GLU A 259 -18.11 -1.39 -13.27
N LYS A 260 -19.10 -1.78 -12.43
CA LYS A 260 -19.86 -0.78 -11.67
C LYS A 260 -18.97 0.01 -10.70
N GLU A 261 -18.12 -0.65 -9.91
CA GLU A 261 -17.26 0.07 -8.97
C GLU A 261 -16.20 0.94 -9.68
N LEU A 262 -15.65 0.46 -10.80
CA LEU A 262 -14.75 1.25 -11.63
C LEU A 262 -15.44 2.51 -12.16
N GLU A 263 -16.64 2.38 -12.74
CA GLU A 263 -17.37 3.53 -13.28
C GLU A 263 -17.85 4.47 -12.16
N ASP A 264 -18.27 3.95 -11.01
CA ASP A 264 -18.59 4.76 -9.83
C ASP A 264 -17.36 5.60 -9.41
N PHE A 265 -16.16 5.01 -9.39
CA PHE A 265 -14.92 5.74 -9.12
C PHE A 265 -14.60 6.75 -10.22
N LEU A 266 -14.67 6.37 -11.50
CA LEU A 266 -14.38 7.26 -12.63
C LEU A 266 -15.42 8.40 -12.80
N SER A 267 -16.54 8.35 -12.07
CA SER A 267 -17.54 9.43 -12.08
C SER A 267 -17.12 10.68 -11.32
N PHE A 268 -16.12 10.60 -10.44
CA PHE A 268 -15.63 11.75 -9.68
C PHE A 268 -15.04 12.86 -10.56
N ASP A 269 -15.08 14.08 -10.07
CA ASP A 269 -14.34 15.20 -10.64
C ASP A 269 -12.91 15.20 -10.10
N PHE A 270 -11.98 14.70 -10.92
CA PHE A 270 -10.59 14.54 -10.53
C PHE A 270 -9.82 15.86 -10.55
N PHE A 271 -8.97 16.04 -9.56
CA PHE A 271 -7.97 17.10 -9.46
C PHE A 271 -6.60 16.50 -9.12
N PRO A 272 -5.48 17.23 -9.30
CA PRO A 272 -4.16 16.76 -8.93
C PRO A 272 -4.13 16.29 -7.46
N ARG A 273 -3.82 15.02 -7.25
CA ARG A 273 -3.74 14.38 -5.96
C ARG A 273 -2.65 13.32 -5.97
N SER A 274 -2.14 13.03 -4.79
CA SER A 274 -1.09 12.05 -4.59
C SER A 274 -1.22 11.41 -3.22
N GLY A 275 -0.64 10.25 -3.06
CA GLY A 275 -0.69 9.57 -1.78
C GLY A 275 0.17 8.33 -1.75
N GLY A 276 0.24 7.70 -0.59
CA GLY A 276 1.10 6.57 -0.38
C GLY A 276 0.82 5.78 0.88
N GLY A 277 1.53 4.67 1.00
CA GLY A 277 1.46 3.78 2.16
C GLY A 277 2.82 3.63 2.83
N ILE A 278 2.83 3.71 4.15
CA ILE A 278 3.99 3.54 5.01
C ILE A 278 3.87 2.18 5.69
N GLY A 279 4.79 1.27 5.41
CA GLY A 279 4.87 -0.01 6.11
C GLY A 279 5.33 0.20 7.56
N VAL A 280 4.40 0.08 8.52
CA VAL A 280 4.68 0.42 9.93
C VAL A 280 5.80 -0.45 10.52
N THR A 281 5.85 -1.74 10.19
CA THR A 281 6.92 -2.64 10.65
C THR A 281 8.28 -2.27 10.08
N ARG A 282 8.33 -1.88 8.80
CA ARG A 282 9.56 -1.41 8.15
C ARG A 282 10.02 -0.07 8.73
N LEU A 283 9.08 0.85 8.98
CA LEU A 283 9.38 2.12 9.64
C LEU A 283 9.96 1.90 11.04
N ILE A 284 9.33 1.07 11.88
CA ILE A 284 9.84 0.73 13.22
C ILE A 284 11.28 0.20 13.12
N SER A 285 11.58 -0.61 12.11
CA SER A 285 12.95 -1.11 11.90
C SER A 285 13.92 -0.02 11.47
N ALA A 286 13.49 0.94 10.69
CA ALA A 286 14.32 2.06 10.24
C ALA A 286 14.62 3.10 11.34
N LEU A 287 13.74 3.19 12.37
CA LEU A 287 13.88 4.10 13.51
C LEU A 287 14.80 3.53 14.62
N GLN A 288 15.30 2.30 14.50
CA GLN A 288 16.20 1.66 15.46
C GLN A 288 17.68 1.88 15.10
#